data_f22d89df27c0e1d9f8479344867c4d3a
#
_entry.id   f22d89df27c0e1d9f8479344867c4d3a
#
_cell.length_a   1.000
_cell.length_b   1.000
_cell.length_c   1.000
_cell.angle_alpha   90.00
_cell.angle_beta   90.00
_cell.angle_gamma   90.00
#
_symmetry.space_group_name_H-M   'P 1'
#
loop_
_entity.id
_entity.type
_entity.pdbx_description
1 polymer ?
#
loop_
_entity_poly.entity_id
_entity_poly.type
_entity_poly.pdbx_seq_one_letter_code
_entity_poly.pdbx_strand_id
1 'polypeptide(L)'
;MSENPVRAFVGRSGDYRWDGVELLRYKDEGSVPFRDVTRQTLFRRPDMRGELRYFEVAPAGYSTLERHEHVHAVMILRGAGQVLVGEHVFPVTTLDLVTIPPLTWHQFRAGATSPLGFLCMVDAERDKSQLPSAHELEAMRANPTVARFFSPKGD
;
A
#
# COMPACT_ATOMS: atom_id res chain seq x y z
N MET A 1 31.69 12.76 4.97
CA MET A 1 30.70 13.30 5.93
C MET A 1 29.86 12.12 6.41
N SER A 2 29.82 11.88 7.70
CA SER A 2 28.93 10.86 8.23
C SER A 2 27.50 11.33 8.03
N GLU A 3 26.71 10.58 7.27
CA GLU A 3 25.28 10.83 7.19
C GLU A 3 24.69 10.76 8.60
N ASN A 4 23.82 11.71 8.91
CA ASN A 4 23.08 11.67 10.18
C ASN A 4 22.31 10.34 10.22
N PRO A 5 22.57 9.47 11.20
CA PRO A 5 21.90 8.17 11.26
C PRO A 5 20.43 8.28 11.64
N VAL A 6 19.98 9.45 12.09
CA VAL A 6 18.60 9.71 12.46
C VAL A 6 17.91 10.57 11.40
N ARG A 7 16.85 10.03 10.80
CA ARG A 7 15.92 10.78 9.97
C ARG A 7 14.74 11.19 10.82
N ALA A 8 14.69 12.48 11.17
CA ALA A 8 13.63 13.00 12.02
C ALA A 8 12.27 12.91 11.32
N PHE A 9 11.23 12.56 12.07
CA PHE A 9 9.86 12.74 11.61
C PHE A 9 9.53 14.24 11.62
N VAL A 10 9.22 14.79 10.45
CA VAL A 10 8.97 16.22 10.25
C VAL A 10 7.56 16.54 9.77
N GLY A 11 6.68 15.56 9.83
CA GLY A 11 5.28 15.69 9.44
C GLY A 11 4.58 16.81 10.21
N ARG A 12 3.85 17.66 9.49
CA ARG A 12 3.03 18.73 10.05
C ARG A 12 1.58 18.56 9.60
N SER A 13 0.65 18.83 10.50
CA SER A 13 -0.79 18.94 10.15
C SER A 13 -1.36 17.78 9.35
N GLY A 14 -0.98 16.55 9.72
CA GLY A 14 -1.53 15.34 9.09
C GLY A 14 -0.75 14.80 7.90
N ASP A 15 0.41 15.36 7.57
CA ASP A 15 1.32 14.83 6.55
C ASP A 15 2.46 14.03 7.21
N TYR A 16 2.56 12.73 6.95
CA TYR A 16 3.64 11.89 7.45
C TYR A 16 4.86 12.00 6.54
N ARG A 17 5.89 12.68 7.04
CA ARG A 17 7.12 12.97 6.32
C ARG A 17 8.35 12.70 7.20
N TRP A 18 9.44 12.31 6.56
CA TRP A 18 10.75 12.18 7.20
C TRP A 18 11.76 13.10 6.54
N ASP A 19 12.64 13.68 7.35
CA ASP A 19 13.66 14.62 6.88
C ASP A 19 14.59 13.95 5.85
N GLY A 20 14.86 14.66 4.75
CA GLY A 20 15.71 14.19 3.67
C GLY A 20 15.15 13.01 2.86
N VAL A 21 13.87 12.64 3.03
CA VAL A 21 13.22 11.57 2.27
C VAL A 21 12.33 12.16 1.18
N GLU A 22 12.54 11.73 -0.06
CA GLU A 22 11.74 12.14 -1.20
C GLU A 22 10.33 11.56 -1.13
N LEU A 23 9.33 12.41 -1.38
CA LEU A 23 7.95 12.00 -1.55
C LEU A 23 7.67 11.74 -3.03
N LEU A 24 7.40 10.50 -3.38
CA LEU A 24 6.93 10.13 -4.71
C LEU A 24 5.41 10.06 -4.73
N ARG A 25 4.80 10.79 -5.64
CA ARG A 25 3.37 10.66 -5.94
C ARG A 25 3.21 9.66 -7.07
N TYR A 26 2.38 8.65 -6.87
CA TYR A 26 1.95 7.82 -7.98
C TYR A 26 1.07 8.69 -8.87
N LYS A 27 1.58 9.04 -10.04
CA LYS A 27 0.79 9.68 -11.08
C LYS A 27 0.03 8.59 -11.82
N ASP A 28 -1.19 8.92 -12.20
CA ASP A 28 -1.95 8.09 -13.11
C ASP A 28 -1.24 8.05 -14.46
N GLU A 29 -0.45 7.01 -14.69
CA GLU A 29 0.22 6.75 -15.97
C GLU A 29 -0.68 5.94 -16.92
N GLY A 30 -1.98 6.05 -16.74
CA GLY A 30 -3.00 5.68 -17.74
C GLY A 30 -3.36 4.20 -17.84
N SER A 31 -2.70 3.27 -17.14
CA SER A 31 -3.00 1.83 -17.29
C SER A 31 -3.12 1.05 -15.97
N VAL A 32 -2.74 1.64 -14.86
CA VAL A 32 -2.73 0.97 -13.56
C VAL A 32 -3.75 1.62 -12.63
N PRO A 33 -4.85 0.93 -12.26
CA PRO A 33 -5.88 1.52 -11.44
C PRO A 33 -5.42 1.65 -9.98
N PHE A 34 -5.00 2.83 -9.62
CA PHE A 34 -4.81 3.29 -8.23
C PHE A 34 -5.35 4.71 -8.11
N ARG A 35 -5.58 5.16 -6.89
CA ARG A 35 -6.08 6.51 -6.63
C ARG A 35 -5.40 7.11 -5.39
N ASP A 36 -4.76 8.27 -5.59
CA ASP A 36 -4.23 9.13 -4.54
C ASP A 36 -3.28 8.40 -3.56
N VAL A 37 -2.21 7.81 -4.10
CA VAL A 37 -1.19 7.09 -3.35
C VAL A 37 0.15 7.81 -3.41
N THR A 38 0.82 7.93 -2.27
CA THR A 38 2.20 8.42 -2.18
C THR A 38 3.11 7.36 -1.58
N ARG A 39 4.40 7.44 -1.88
CA ARG A 39 5.45 6.55 -1.35
C ARG A 39 6.67 7.34 -0.91
N GLN A 40 7.25 6.94 0.20
CA GLN A 40 8.55 7.37 0.67
C GLN A 40 9.41 6.14 0.94
N THR A 41 10.61 6.05 0.35
CA THR A 41 11.57 4.99 0.66
C THR A 41 12.39 5.46 1.86
N LEU A 42 12.11 4.88 3.03
CA LEU A 42 12.70 5.28 4.30
C LEU A 42 14.09 4.66 4.49
N PHE A 43 14.27 3.44 4.01
CA PHE A 43 15.51 2.72 4.15
C PHE A 43 15.77 1.83 2.93
N ARG A 44 16.96 1.96 2.38
CA ARG A 44 17.51 1.08 1.34
C ARG A 44 19.04 1.16 1.39
N ARG A 45 19.70 0.01 1.34
CA ARG A 45 21.16 -0.07 1.29
C ARG A 45 21.61 -1.14 0.28
N PRO A 46 22.75 -0.94 -0.43
CA PRO A 46 23.25 -1.93 -1.37
C PRO A 46 23.69 -3.26 -0.73
N ASP A 47 24.07 -3.21 0.55
CA ASP A 47 24.55 -4.34 1.34
C ASP A 47 23.44 -5.08 2.10
N MET A 48 22.18 -4.70 1.88
CA MET A 48 21.02 -5.32 2.52
C MET A 48 19.91 -5.56 1.49
N ARG A 49 19.28 -6.72 1.55
CA ARG A 49 18.20 -7.08 0.63
C ARG A 49 16.85 -6.47 1.01
N GLY A 50 16.66 -6.06 2.25
CA GLY A 50 15.42 -5.46 2.72
C GLY A 50 15.32 -3.98 2.36
N GLU A 51 14.13 -3.55 1.97
CA GLU A 51 13.77 -2.15 1.75
C GLU A 51 12.55 -1.81 2.62
N LEU A 52 12.61 -0.69 3.34
CA LEU A 52 11.50 -0.17 4.13
C LEU A 52 10.91 1.05 3.43
N ARG A 53 9.62 1.00 3.16
CA ARG A 53 8.87 2.08 2.51
C ARG A 53 7.68 2.50 3.36
N TYR A 54 7.31 3.76 3.25
CA TYR A 54 6.04 4.27 3.76
C TYR A 54 5.13 4.63 2.59
N PHE A 55 3.92 4.12 2.62
CA PHE A 55 2.86 4.47 1.70
C PHE A 55 1.74 5.20 2.42
N GLU A 56 1.15 6.15 1.73
CA GLU A 56 -0.07 6.78 2.20
C GLU A 56 -1.11 6.81 1.09
N VAL A 57 -2.28 6.32 1.42
CA VAL A 57 -3.47 6.35 0.57
C VAL A 57 -4.37 7.44 1.13
N ALA A 58 -4.70 8.45 0.32
CA ALA A 58 -5.58 9.54 0.72
C ALA A 58 -7.01 9.04 1.02
N PRO A 59 -7.83 9.81 1.75
CA PRO A 59 -9.22 9.44 1.98
C PRO A 59 -9.95 9.06 0.69
N ALA A 60 -10.69 7.97 0.71
CA ALA A 60 -11.37 7.36 -0.43
C ALA A 60 -10.45 6.88 -1.57
N GLY A 61 -9.14 6.90 -1.38
CA GLY A 61 -8.15 6.37 -2.32
C GLY A 61 -7.94 4.86 -2.18
N TYR A 62 -7.17 4.32 -3.10
CA TYR A 62 -6.83 2.90 -3.11
C TYR A 62 -5.50 2.64 -3.85
N SER A 63 -4.78 1.60 -3.42
CA SER A 63 -3.59 1.11 -4.10
C SER A 63 -3.95 0.26 -5.34
N THR A 64 -2.96 -0.07 -6.14
CA THR A 64 -3.13 -1.03 -7.24
C THR A 64 -3.62 -2.38 -6.72
N LEU A 65 -4.57 -3.00 -7.44
CA LEU A 65 -4.91 -4.41 -7.27
C LEU A 65 -3.87 -5.23 -8.04
N GLU A 66 -3.03 -5.94 -7.31
CA GLU A 66 -1.89 -6.65 -7.89
C GLU A 66 -1.54 -7.92 -7.13
N ARG A 67 -0.74 -8.77 -7.76
CA ARG A 67 -0.02 -9.89 -7.12
C ARG A 67 1.40 -9.99 -7.65
N HIS A 68 2.29 -10.59 -6.89
CA HIS A 68 3.69 -10.81 -7.24
C HIS A 68 4.29 -11.94 -6.39
N GLU A 69 5.47 -12.44 -6.76
CA GLU A 69 6.12 -13.53 -6.03
C GLU A 69 6.72 -13.07 -4.70
N HIS A 70 7.26 -11.86 -4.65
CA HIS A 70 7.83 -11.34 -3.40
C HIS A 70 6.74 -11.09 -2.33
N VAL A 71 7.09 -11.37 -1.08
CA VAL A 71 6.21 -11.17 0.08
C VAL A 71 6.29 -9.75 0.61
N HIS A 72 5.22 -9.28 1.26
CA HIS A 72 5.24 -8.04 2.02
C HIS A 72 4.92 -8.30 3.49
N ALA A 73 5.62 -7.59 4.38
CA ALA A 73 5.15 -7.33 5.73
C ALA A 73 4.71 -5.88 5.81
N VAL A 74 3.45 -5.65 6.12
CA VAL A 74 2.83 -4.33 6.15
C VAL A 74 2.31 -4.02 7.54
N MET A 75 2.77 -2.93 8.13
CA MET A 75 2.26 -2.44 9.40
C MET A 75 1.52 -1.12 9.20
N ILE A 76 0.26 -1.10 9.59
CA ILE A 76 -0.55 0.13 9.55
C ILE A 76 0.02 1.11 10.56
N LEU A 77 0.39 2.31 10.13
CA LEU A 77 1.01 3.33 10.97
C LEU A 77 0.04 4.44 11.35
N ARG A 78 -0.94 4.72 10.47
CA ARG A 78 -1.99 5.71 10.79
C ARG A 78 -3.29 5.41 10.02
N GLY A 79 -4.39 5.88 10.59
CA GLY A 79 -5.70 5.83 9.98
C GLY A 79 -6.34 4.46 10.04
N ALA A 80 -7.33 4.27 9.21
CA ALA A 80 -8.11 3.06 9.09
C ALA A 80 -8.60 2.86 7.65
N GLY A 81 -8.87 1.63 7.29
CA GLY A 81 -9.35 1.28 5.97
C GLY A 81 -9.65 -0.21 5.86
N GLN A 82 -9.51 -0.72 4.67
CA GLN A 82 -9.68 -2.14 4.38
C GLN A 82 -8.53 -2.64 3.51
N VAL A 83 -8.24 -3.92 3.64
CA VAL A 83 -7.31 -4.64 2.77
C VAL A 83 -7.97 -5.89 2.21
N LEU A 84 -7.84 -6.08 0.90
CA LEU A 84 -8.08 -7.36 0.24
C LEU A 84 -6.80 -8.17 0.27
N VAL A 85 -6.88 -9.41 0.76
CA VAL A 85 -5.80 -10.41 0.67
C VAL A 85 -6.43 -11.72 0.19
N GLY A 86 -6.09 -12.14 -1.02
CA GLY A 86 -6.73 -13.28 -1.67
C GLY A 86 -8.20 -13.03 -1.95
N GLU A 87 -9.07 -13.78 -1.30
CA GLU A 87 -10.53 -13.69 -1.45
C GLU A 87 -11.23 -13.03 -0.24
N HIS A 88 -10.43 -12.52 0.70
CA HIS A 88 -10.95 -11.99 1.96
C HIS A 88 -10.65 -10.50 2.10
N VAL A 89 -11.61 -9.78 2.62
CA VAL A 89 -11.52 -8.36 2.93
C VAL A 89 -11.48 -8.18 4.45
N PHE A 90 -10.45 -7.50 4.93
CA PHE A 90 -10.23 -7.25 6.35
C PHE A 90 -10.29 -5.76 6.64
N PRO A 91 -11.00 -5.31 7.68
CA PRO A 91 -10.79 -3.99 8.23
C PRO A 91 -9.41 -3.92 8.88
N VAL A 92 -8.73 -2.79 8.72
CA VAL A 92 -7.41 -2.55 9.31
C VAL A 92 -7.36 -1.19 9.98
N THR A 93 -6.60 -1.12 11.05
CA THR A 93 -6.37 0.09 11.83
C THR A 93 -4.92 0.17 12.29
N THR A 94 -4.54 1.29 12.90
CA THR A 94 -3.17 1.55 13.37
C THR A 94 -2.62 0.39 14.21
N LEU A 95 -1.40 -0.02 13.91
CA LEU A 95 -0.62 -1.13 14.47
C LEU A 95 -1.04 -2.54 14.02
N ASP A 96 -2.06 -2.69 13.21
CA ASP A 96 -2.34 -3.99 12.59
C ASP A 96 -1.19 -4.38 11.65
N LEU A 97 -0.84 -5.67 11.70
CA LEU A 97 0.16 -6.27 10.83
C LEU A 97 -0.52 -7.14 9.76
N VAL A 98 -0.23 -6.83 8.51
CA VAL A 98 -0.74 -7.56 7.35
C VAL A 98 0.42 -8.26 6.66
N THR A 99 0.32 -9.55 6.45
CA THR A 99 1.25 -10.32 5.64
C THR A 99 0.63 -10.60 4.27
N ILE A 100 1.34 -10.25 3.21
CA ILE A 100 0.93 -10.56 1.84
C ILE A 100 1.76 -11.74 1.34
N PRO A 101 1.17 -12.94 1.21
CA PRO A 101 1.87 -14.13 0.70
C PRO A 101 2.22 -13.99 -0.79
N PRO A 102 3.12 -14.87 -1.32
CA PRO A 102 3.42 -14.91 -2.74
C PRO A 102 2.16 -15.12 -3.60
N LEU A 103 2.13 -14.46 -4.75
CA LEU A 103 1.11 -14.59 -5.79
C LEU A 103 -0.34 -14.43 -5.30
N THR A 104 -0.52 -13.67 -4.22
CA THR A 104 -1.82 -13.41 -3.61
C THR A 104 -2.32 -12.04 -4.03
N TRP A 105 -3.52 -11.97 -4.61
CA TRP A 105 -4.16 -10.70 -4.95
C TRP A 105 -4.33 -9.85 -3.71
N HIS A 106 -3.93 -8.59 -3.79
CA HIS A 106 -4.07 -7.66 -2.68
C HIS A 106 -4.29 -6.23 -3.15
N GLN A 107 -4.99 -5.46 -2.32
CA GLN A 107 -5.23 -4.03 -2.51
C GLN A 107 -5.57 -3.40 -1.17
N PHE A 108 -5.03 -2.20 -0.92
CA PHE A 108 -5.36 -1.38 0.23
C PHE A 108 -6.33 -0.28 -0.17
N ARG A 109 -7.32 -0.01 0.66
CA ARG A 109 -8.28 1.09 0.49
C ARG A 109 -8.40 1.88 1.78
N ALA A 110 -8.25 3.21 1.68
CA ALA A 110 -8.53 4.11 2.78
C ALA A 110 -10.02 4.26 3.00
N GLY A 111 -10.40 4.60 4.22
CA GLY A 111 -11.77 5.00 4.54
C GLY A 111 -12.17 6.30 3.83
N ALA A 112 -13.47 6.62 3.85
CA ALA A 112 -13.98 7.79 3.14
C ALA A 112 -13.42 9.12 3.67
N THR A 113 -13.12 9.19 4.98
CA THR A 113 -12.77 10.44 5.67
C THR A 113 -11.38 10.45 6.29
N SER A 114 -10.67 9.32 6.29
CA SER A 114 -9.34 9.22 6.88
C SER A 114 -8.35 8.59 5.92
N PRO A 115 -7.09 9.06 5.89
CA PRO A 115 -6.05 8.40 5.12
C PRO A 115 -5.71 7.04 5.72
N LEU A 116 -5.06 6.20 4.93
CA LEU A 116 -4.46 4.94 5.39
C LEU A 116 -2.96 5.01 5.11
N GLY A 117 -2.17 5.09 6.16
CA GLY A 117 -0.70 5.13 6.08
C GLY A 117 -0.09 3.86 6.63
N PHE A 118 0.88 3.28 5.93
CA PHE A 118 1.51 2.04 6.34
C PHE A 118 2.97 1.91 5.95
N LEU A 119 3.72 1.24 6.81
CA LEU A 119 5.08 0.77 6.51
C LEU A 119 4.99 -0.54 5.73
N CYS A 120 5.85 -0.68 4.74
CA CYS A 120 5.96 -1.89 3.93
C CYS A 120 7.42 -2.33 3.88
N MET A 121 7.70 -3.53 4.38
CA MET A 121 9.00 -4.19 4.24
C MET A 121 8.93 -5.20 3.11
N VAL A 122 9.85 -5.09 2.15
CA VAL A 122 9.94 -5.95 0.98
C VAL A 122 11.39 -6.26 0.63
N ASP A 123 11.59 -7.25 -0.22
CA ASP A 123 12.89 -7.48 -0.87
C ASP A 123 13.20 -6.30 -1.82
N ALA A 124 14.44 -5.84 -1.83
CA ALA A 124 14.89 -4.79 -2.74
C ALA A 124 14.92 -5.28 -4.20
N GLU A 125 15.17 -6.58 -4.40
CA GLU A 125 15.05 -7.26 -5.70
C GLU A 125 13.65 -7.88 -5.80
N ARG A 126 12.82 -7.31 -6.67
CA ARG A 126 11.41 -7.70 -6.79
C ARG A 126 11.07 -8.09 -8.23
N ASP A 127 10.19 -9.08 -8.36
CA ASP A 127 9.52 -9.39 -9.61
C ASP A 127 8.52 -8.27 -9.98
N LYS A 128 8.15 -8.21 -11.24
CA LYS A 128 7.15 -7.26 -11.71
C LYS A 128 5.77 -7.67 -11.23
N SER A 129 5.01 -6.72 -10.71
CA SER A 129 3.61 -6.93 -10.32
C SER A 129 2.77 -7.35 -11.52
N GLN A 130 1.88 -8.31 -11.28
CA GLN A 130 0.87 -8.78 -12.23
C GLN A 130 -0.44 -8.08 -11.93
N LEU A 131 -1.11 -7.60 -12.97
CA LEU A 131 -2.45 -7.05 -12.89
C LEU A 131 -3.49 -8.11 -13.28
N PRO A 132 -4.70 -8.06 -12.71
CA PRO A 132 -5.73 -9.03 -13.09
C PRO A 132 -6.20 -8.80 -14.52
N SER A 133 -6.42 -9.90 -15.24
CA SER A 133 -7.18 -9.88 -16.48
C SER A 133 -8.66 -9.56 -16.20
N ALA A 134 -9.40 -9.21 -17.24
CA ALA A 134 -10.85 -8.98 -17.12
C ALA A 134 -11.58 -10.21 -16.56
N HIS A 135 -11.17 -11.40 -16.97
CA HIS A 135 -11.73 -12.67 -16.48
C HIS A 135 -11.43 -12.89 -14.99
N GLU A 136 -10.18 -12.67 -14.55
CA GLU A 136 -9.81 -12.80 -13.13
C GLU A 136 -10.56 -11.78 -12.27
N LEU A 137 -10.71 -10.55 -12.76
CA LEU A 137 -11.45 -9.50 -12.04
C LEU A 137 -12.94 -9.85 -11.91
N GLU A 138 -13.54 -10.41 -12.96
CA GLU A 138 -14.92 -10.89 -12.93
C GLU A 138 -15.09 -12.05 -11.94
N ALA A 139 -14.15 -13.01 -11.95
CA ALA A 139 -14.15 -14.11 -10.99
C ALA A 139 -14.05 -13.62 -9.54
N MET A 140 -13.21 -12.63 -9.25
CA MET A 140 -13.14 -12.02 -7.92
C MET A 140 -14.46 -11.37 -7.52
N ARG A 141 -15.13 -10.68 -8.44
CA ARG A 141 -16.43 -10.02 -8.21
C ARG A 141 -17.58 -10.99 -7.96
N ALA A 142 -17.43 -12.26 -8.30
CA ALA A 142 -18.40 -13.28 -7.94
C ALA A 142 -18.55 -13.45 -6.41
N ASN A 143 -17.52 -13.10 -5.64
CA ASN A 143 -17.62 -12.97 -4.19
C ASN A 143 -18.27 -11.63 -3.82
N PRO A 144 -19.47 -11.58 -3.19
CA PRO A 144 -20.18 -10.34 -2.90
C PRO A 144 -19.39 -9.38 -1.99
N THR A 145 -18.54 -9.89 -1.09
CA THR A 145 -17.72 -9.08 -0.21
C THR A 145 -16.61 -8.38 -1.00
N VAL A 146 -15.97 -9.08 -1.91
CA VAL A 146 -14.95 -8.53 -2.80
C VAL A 146 -15.58 -7.53 -3.78
N ALA A 147 -16.76 -7.85 -4.32
CA ALA A 147 -17.49 -6.93 -5.21
C ALA A 147 -17.79 -5.59 -4.50
N ARG A 148 -18.23 -5.62 -3.26
CA ARG A 148 -18.47 -4.41 -2.45
C ARG A 148 -17.17 -3.65 -2.16
N PHE A 149 -16.08 -4.35 -1.90
CA PHE A 149 -14.77 -3.75 -1.71
C PHE A 149 -14.31 -2.96 -2.95
N PHE A 150 -14.53 -3.49 -4.16
CA PHE A 150 -14.17 -2.80 -5.41
C PHE A 150 -15.09 -1.63 -5.76
N SER A 151 -16.30 -1.66 -5.30
CA SER A 151 -17.31 -0.63 -5.59
C SER A 151 -18.01 -0.24 -4.29
N PRO A 152 -17.31 0.42 -3.36
CA PRO A 152 -17.97 0.92 -2.16
C PRO A 152 -19.07 1.90 -2.60
N LYS A 153 -20.32 1.61 -2.20
CA LYS A 153 -21.40 2.58 -2.37
C LYS A 153 -21.00 3.79 -1.54
N GLY A 154 -20.92 4.94 -2.16
CA GLY A 154 -20.82 6.19 -1.42
C GLY A 154 -22.00 6.28 -0.46
N ASP A 155 -21.72 6.40 0.81
CA ASP A 155 -22.68 6.83 1.81
C ASP A 155 -22.97 8.32 1.60
#